data_0c45f4870ea4e13b89791a1e0adb7d92
#
_entry.id   0c45f4870ea4e13b89791a1e0adb7d92
#
_cell.length_a   1.000
_cell.length_b   1.000
_cell.length_c   1.000
_cell.angle_alpha   90.00
_cell.angle_beta   90.00
_cell.angle_gamma   90.00
#
_symmetry.space_group_name_H-M   'P 1'
#
loop_
_entity.id
_entity.type
_entity.pdbx_description
1 polymer ?
#
loop_
_entity_poly.entity_id
_entity_poly.type
_entity_poly.pdbx_seq_one_letter_code
_entity_poly.pdbx_strand_id
1 'polypeptide(L)'
;MKYLTLILLLIIFISCKENSKTELIVLNSSINSNEKQIELTQNVLKYAKYKSKIIALTNATVFDGIGNSVKKNQTLVIVNGYFQSIGQDSVINIPENATIINLKGKTIIPGIVGVHNHLHIPHFPFIGEEASKLYLASGVTTIQTCGSASPQKEIELSEKIKNGQSIGPNIITSAPYFTGKGGNPNMIIPRDEKHIKDTIQYWVKKGVRWFKVYRDTKPNDLEIIIKEAHKHNAKVTGHLCSITFEQAINLGIDGIEHGLNTTSDFRKNKTFGICDGSREYIDEIIIESEKVKQLHQLMIDKSVFLTSTLAIYESSIPKKSFADKRTLNAMSPFLISQYQERRKRFDNLKSNDNLREKRLKRIMAFEYQFFKMGGTLTAGVDAGRHVLPGFGDQRNFELLKEAGFTTEEVLKIMTSNGAKVLSNSEIGSIEKGKKADFVVIIGNIDKSIRNVELVFKDGYGYDPKLILQEVKGKFGIE
;
A
#
# COMPACT_ATOMS: atom_id res chain seq x y z
N MET A 1 -52.95 10.76 -56.93
CA MET A 1 -52.53 9.53 -57.66
C MET A 1 -51.27 9.02 -57.02
N LYS A 2 -51.40 7.90 -56.32
CA LYS A 2 -50.38 7.25 -55.55
C LYS A 2 -49.73 6.12 -56.37
N TYR A 3 -48.44 6.04 -56.42
CA TYR A 3 -47.75 4.85 -56.88
C TYR A 3 -47.01 4.20 -55.65
N LEU A 4 -47.43 3.00 -55.34
CA LEU A 4 -46.91 2.10 -54.33
C LEU A 4 -45.90 1.20 -55.06
N THR A 5 -44.62 1.26 -54.71
CA THR A 5 -43.60 0.37 -55.28
C THR A 5 -43.31 -0.75 -54.27
N LEU A 6 -43.67 -1.97 -54.62
CA LEU A 6 -43.45 -3.21 -53.89
C LEU A 6 -42.03 -3.70 -54.19
N ILE A 7 -41.17 -3.82 -53.18
CA ILE A 7 -39.86 -4.49 -53.29
C ILE A 7 -39.99 -5.92 -52.80
N LEU A 8 -39.76 -6.84 -53.72
CA LEU A 8 -39.74 -8.29 -53.54
C LEU A 8 -38.36 -8.69 -53.01
N LEU A 9 -38.29 -9.24 -51.78
CA LEU A 9 -37.06 -9.80 -51.21
C LEU A 9 -36.94 -11.28 -51.68
N LEU A 10 -35.93 -11.53 -52.50
CA LEU A 10 -35.57 -12.92 -52.92
C LEU A 10 -34.63 -13.48 -51.86
N ILE A 11 -35.08 -14.51 -51.15
CA ILE A 11 -34.23 -15.30 -50.21
C ILE A 11 -33.62 -16.45 -51.02
N ILE A 12 -32.30 -16.36 -51.25
CA ILE A 12 -31.52 -17.45 -51.81
C ILE A 12 -30.94 -18.27 -50.64
N PHE A 13 -31.41 -19.49 -50.48
CA PHE A 13 -30.77 -20.49 -49.64
C PHE A 13 -29.56 -21.07 -50.37
N ILE A 14 -28.37 -20.79 -49.89
CA ILE A 14 -27.16 -21.51 -50.27
C ILE A 14 -26.78 -22.41 -49.09
N SER A 15 -26.98 -23.71 -49.27
CA SER A 15 -26.43 -24.73 -48.42
C SER A 15 -24.96 -24.90 -48.73
N CYS A 16 -24.08 -24.62 -47.76
CA CYS A 16 -22.68 -25.01 -47.81
C CYS A 16 -22.34 -25.86 -46.63
N LYS A 17 -21.79 -27.04 -46.92
CA LYS A 17 -21.25 -28.03 -45.99
C LYS A 17 -20.17 -27.41 -45.11
N GLU A 18 -20.31 -27.67 -43.81
CA GLU A 18 -19.27 -27.41 -42.82
C GLU A 18 -18.02 -28.23 -43.09
N ASN A 19 -16.91 -27.55 -43.28
CA ASN A 19 -15.58 -28.03 -42.91
C ASN A 19 -15.10 -27.18 -41.75
N SER A 20 -15.24 -27.70 -40.54
CA SER A 20 -14.72 -27.06 -39.32
C SER A 20 -13.20 -27.14 -39.33
N LYS A 21 -12.55 -26.10 -39.82
CA LYS A 21 -11.21 -25.76 -39.38
C LYS A 21 -11.34 -24.64 -38.33
N THR A 22 -11.17 -25.02 -37.09
CA THR A 22 -11.02 -24.07 -35.97
C THR A 22 -9.72 -23.29 -36.21
N GLU A 23 -9.79 -22.14 -36.82
CA GLU A 23 -8.68 -21.18 -36.79
C GLU A 23 -8.58 -20.67 -35.37
N LEU A 24 -7.51 -21.07 -34.68
CA LEU A 24 -7.05 -20.41 -33.47
C LEU A 24 -6.70 -18.97 -33.86
N ILE A 25 -7.59 -18.03 -33.53
CA ILE A 25 -7.26 -16.61 -33.52
C ILE A 25 -6.27 -16.40 -32.39
N VAL A 26 -4.98 -16.47 -32.72
CA VAL A 26 -3.91 -16.00 -31.85
C VAL A 26 -4.02 -14.47 -31.85
N LEU A 27 -4.75 -13.94 -30.89
CA LEU A 27 -4.68 -12.53 -30.54
C LEU A 27 -3.27 -12.27 -29.99
N ASN A 28 -2.34 -11.96 -30.90
CA ASN A 28 -1.07 -11.35 -30.57
C ASN A 28 -1.33 -9.92 -30.04
N SER A 29 -1.72 -9.80 -28.77
CA SER A 29 -1.46 -8.57 -28.06
C SER A 29 0.06 -8.52 -27.84
N SER A 30 0.75 -7.78 -28.67
CA SER A 30 2.16 -7.47 -28.49
C SER A 30 2.34 -6.76 -27.14
N ILE A 31 2.71 -7.55 -26.11
CA ILE A 31 3.35 -6.99 -24.92
C ILE A 31 4.61 -6.32 -25.48
N ASN A 32 4.85 -5.08 -25.11
CA ASN A 32 6.08 -4.37 -25.45
C ASN A 32 7.29 -5.20 -24.99
N SER A 33 7.71 -6.13 -25.84
CA SER A 33 8.88 -7.00 -25.60
C SER A 33 10.19 -6.22 -25.57
N ASN A 34 10.13 -4.89 -25.71
CA ASN A 34 11.28 -4.00 -25.77
C ASN A 34 11.65 -3.37 -24.41
N GLU A 35 10.88 -3.56 -23.34
CA GLU A 35 11.32 -3.12 -22.03
C GLU A 35 12.42 -4.05 -21.53
N LYS A 36 13.63 -3.52 -21.50
CA LYS A 36 14.82 -4.23 -21.04
C LYS A 36 14.74 -4.37 -19.51
N GLN A 37 14.87 -5.59 -19.01
CA GLN A 37 14.99 -5.84 -17.57
C GLN A 37 16.12 -4.96 -16.98
N ILE A 38 15.89 -4.36 -15.83
CA ILE A 38 16.88 -3.51 -15.12
C ILE A 38 18.13 -4.32 -14.86
N GLU A 39 19.31 -3.75 -15.14
CA GLU A 39 20.59 -4.40 -14.81
C GLU A 39 20.96 -4.08 -13.35
N LEU A 40 21.06 -5.12 -12.51
CA LEU A 40 21.43 -4.96 -11.11
C LEU A 40 22.96 -4.94 -10.95
N THR A 41 23.44 -4.06 -10.07
CA THR A 41 24.85 -4.08 -9.64
C THR A 41 25.17 -5.36 -8.85
N GLN A 42 26.44 -5.74 -8.76
CA GLN A 42 26.89 -6.94 -8.03
C GLN A 42 26.45 -6.89 -6.55
N ASN A 43 26.44 -5.69 -5.95
CA ASN A 43 25.99 -5.48 -4.57
C ASN A 43 24.51 -5.81 -4.36
N VAL A 44 23.67 -5.70 -5.39
CA VAL A 44 22.25 -6.05 -5.35
C VAL A 44 22.05 -7.50 -5.82
N LEU A 45 22.77 -7.95 -6.83
CA LEU A 45 22.69 -9.31 -7.37
C LEU A 45 22.97 -10.42 -6.33
N LYS A 46 23.74 -10.12 -5.28
CA LYS A 46 24.01 -11.08 -4.19
C LYS A 46 22.75 -11.54 -3.45
N TYR A 47 21.66 -10.76 -3.46
CA TYR A 47 20.39 -11.11 -2.84
C TYR A 47 19.44 -11.86 -3.78
N ALA A 48 19.71 -11.83 -5.09
CA ALA A 48 18.86 -12.45 -6.09
C ALA A 48 19.18 -13.94 -6.24
N LYS A 49 18.25 -14.79 -5.85
CA LYS A 49 18.30 -16.25 -6.04
C LYS A 49 17.94 -16.63 -7.47
N TYR A 50 16.96 -15.95 -8.07
CA TYR A 50 16.53 -16.18 -9.45
C TYR A 50 16.75 -14.92 -10.29
N LYS A 51 17.44 -15.11 -11.45
CA LYS A 51 17.93 -14.03 -12.32
C LYS A 51 17.56 -14.25 -13.79
N SER A 52 16.87 -15.36 -14.10
CA SER A 52 16.52 -15.72 -15.47
C SER A 52 15.47 -14.79 -16.03
N LYS A 53 15.61 -14.44 -17.31
CA LYS A 53 14.61 -13.61 -18.00
C LYS A 53 13.28 -14.32 -18.21
N ILE A 54 13.29 -15.66 -18.26
CA ILE A 54 12.09 -16.48 -18.41
C ILE A 54 12.01 -17.43 -17.22
N ILE A 55 10.93 -17.31 -16.45
CA ILE A 55 10.68 -18.09 -15.25
C ILE A 55 9.26 -18.66 -15.34
N ALA A 56 9.13 -19.96 -15.05
CA ALA A 56 7.84 -20.62 -14.90
C ALA A 56 7.64 -21.08 -13.45
N LEU A 57 6.57 -20.63 -12.83
CA LEU A 57 6.16 -21.01 -11.47
C LEU A 57 5.02 -22.01 -11.61
N THR A 58 5.18 -23.25 -11.14
CA THR A 58 4.21 -24.32 -11.32
C THR A 58 3.60 -24.77 -9.99
N ASN A 59 2.41 -25.39 -10.04
CA ASN A 59 1.70 -25.94 -8.88
C ASN A 59 1.37 -24.92 -7.78
N ALA A 60 1.22 -23.65 -8.14
CA ALA A 60 0.99 -22.58 -7.17
C ALA A 60 -0.46 -22.46 -6.72
N THR A 61 -0.68 -22.05 -5.47
CA THR A 61 -1.94 -21.46 -5.02
C THR A 61 -1.83 -19.94 -5.19
N VAL A 62 -2.76 -19.32 -5.91
CA VAL A 62 -2.66 -17.91 -6.32
C VAL A 62 -3.85 -17.09 -5.83
N PHE A 63 -3.57 -16.03 -5.12
CA PHE A 63 -4.48 -14.90 -4.89
C PHE A 63 -4.14 -13.77 -5.84
N ASP A 64 -5.11 -13.30 -6.61
CA ASP A 64 -4.86 -12.31 -7.66
C ASP A 64 -4.74 -10.85 -7.16
N GLY A 65 -5.17 -10.58 -5.92
CA GLY A 65 -5.12 -9.25 -5.29
C GLY A 65 -6.24 -8.29 -5.68
N ILE A 66 -7.21 -8.72 -6.51
CA ILE A 66 -8.38 -7.89 -6.90
C ILE A 66 -9.68 -8.33 -6.22
N GLY A 67 -9.60 -9.36 -5.37
CA GLY A 67 -10.73 -9.83 -4.57
C GLY A 67 -11.44 -11.06 -5.14
N ASN A 68 -10.92 -11.68 -6.19
CA ASN A 68 -11.45 -12.95 -6.68
C ASN A 68 -11.03 -14.12 -5.79
N SER A 69 -11.80 -15.20 -5.85
CA SER A 69 -11.51 -16.43 -5.12
C SER A 69 -10.14 -17.01 -5.48
N VAL A 70 -9.46 -17.58 -4.48
CA VAL A 70 -8.17 -18.24 -4.62
C VAL A 70 -8.18 -19.33 -5.69
N LYS A 71 -7.14 -19.36 -6.54
CA LYS A 71 -6.95 -20.37 -7.59
C LYS A 71 -5.82 -21.33 -7.20
N LYS A 72 -6.06 -22.64 -7.30
CA LYS A 72 -5.07 -23.69 -7.02
C LYS A 72 -4.51 -24.29 -8.32
N ASN A 73 -3.35 -24.97 -8.22
CA ASN A 73 -2.69 -25.66 -9.33
C ASN A 73 -2.50 -24.73 -10.54
N GLN A 74 -1.92 -23.56 -10.27
CA GLN A 74 -1.67 -22.56 -11.31
C GLN A 74 -0.22 -22.57 -11.75
N THR A 75 -0.01 -22.40 -13.07
CA THR A 75 1.26 -22.05 -13.67
C THR A 75 1.27 -20.58 -14.08
N LEU A 76 2.34 -19.87 -13.72
CA LEU A 76 2.61 -18.51 -14.14
C LEU A 76 3.92 -18.47 -14.92
N VAL A 77 3.88 -17.94 -16.14
CA VAL A 77 5.08 -17.70 -16.95
C VAL A 77 5.41 -16.20 -16.92
N ILE A 78 6.62 -15.91 -16.54
CA ILE A 78 7.18 -14.55 -16.43
C ILE A 78 8.26 -14.39 -17.50
N VAL A 79 8.17 -13.28 -18.25
CA VAL A 79 9.17 -12.91 -19.26
C VAL A 79 9.60 -11.46 -19.00
N ASN A 80 10.89 -11.22 -18.84
CA ASN A 80 11.46 -9.89 -18.59
C ASN A 80 10.78 -9.12 -17.43
N GLY A 81 10.34 -9.84 -16.39
CA GLY A 81 9.68 -9.24 -15.24
C GLY A 81 8.18 -8.95 -15.38
N TYR A 82 7.53 -9.46 -16.43
CA TYR A 82 6.08 -9.30 -16.66
C TYR A 82 5.38 -10.65 -16.72
N PHE A 83 4.15 -10.74 -16.24
CA PHE A 83 3.31 -11.93 -16.38
C PHE A 83 2.91 -12.12 -17.85
N GLN A 84 3.49 -13.12 -18.51
CA GLN A 84 3.18 -13.49 -19.89
C GLN A 84 1.91 -14.34 -19.99
N SER A 85 1.80 -15.36 -19.15
CA SER A 85 0.63 -16.22 -19.09
C SER A 85 0.37 -16.72 -17.66
N ILE A 86 -0.89 -16.94 -17.34
CA ILE A 86 -1.37 -17.39 -16.02
C ILE A 86 -2.55 -18.32 -16.27
N GLY A 87 -2.55 -19.50 -15.67
CA GLY A 87 -3.66 -20.47 -15.82
C GLY A 87 -3.39 -21.79 -15.12
N GLN A 88 -4.28 -22.75 -15.35
CA GLN A 88 -4.16 -24.10 -14.82
C GLN A 88 -2.88 -24.77 -15.35
N ASP A 89 -2.21 -25.57 -14.50
CA ASP A 89 -0.95 -26.27 -14.84
C ASP A 89 -1.08 -27.12 -16.13
N SER A 90 -2.26 -27.70 -16.36
CA SER A 90 -2.54 -28.53 -17.55
C SER A 90 -2.72 -27.75 -18.86
N VAL A 91 -2.85 -26.43 -18.79
CA VAL A 91 -3.20 -25.57 -19.95
C VAL A 91 -2.04 -24.69 -20.39
N ILE A 92 -1.20 -24.28 -19.45
CA ILE A 92 -0.12 -23.33 -19.74
C ILE A 92 1.06 -24.02 -20.41
N ASN A 93 1.42 -23.55 -21.61
CA ASN A 93 2.65 -23.95 -22.27
C ASN A 93 3.85 -23.23 -21.66
N ILE A 94 4.81 -24.00 -21.14
CA ILE A 94 6.04 -23.51 -20.52
C ILE A 94 7.12 -23.45 -21.60
N PRO A 95 7.77 -22.29 -21.84
CA PRO A 95 8.89 -22.19 -22.76
C PRO A 95 10.04 -23.14 -22.38
N GLU A 96 10.66 -23.82 -23.35
CA GLU A 96 11.74 -24.79 -23.12
C GLU A 96 12.93 -24.21 -22.34
N ASN A 97 13.22 -22.92 -22.54
CA ASN A 97 14.33 -22.21 -21.89
C ASN A 97 13.94 -21.55 -20.56
N ALA A 98 12.75 -21.83 -20.03
CA ALA A 98 12.31 -21.26 -18.76
C ALA A 98 13.01 -21.92 -17.57
N THR A 99 13.39 -21.13 -16.58
CA THR A 99 13.73 -21.62 -15.25
C THR A 99 12.48 -22.03 -14.52
N ILE A 100 12.28 -23.32 -14.28
CA ILE A 100 11.11 -23.86 -13.63
C ILE A 100 11.27 -23.86 -12.11
N ILE A 101 10.29 -23.31 -11.41
CA ILE A 101 10.21 -23.27 -9.94
C ILE A 101 8.91 -23.96 -9.51
N ASN A 102 9.01 -25.11 -8.88
CA ASN A 102 7.84 -25.83 -8.36
C ASN A 102 7.41 -25.23 -7.02
N LEU A 103 6.17 -24.73 -6.97
CA LEU A 103 5.58 -24.07 -5.80
C LEU A 103 4.49 -24.93 -5.13
N LYS A 104 4.54 -26.26 -5.28
CA LYS A 104 3.60 -27.17 -4.60
C LYS A 104 3.59 -26.90 -3.09
N GLY A 105 2.42 -26.65 -2.52
CA GLY A 105 2.24 -26.32 -1.10
C GLY A 105 2.58 -24.87 -0.72
N LYS A 106 2.79 -23.98 -1.72
CA LYS A 106 3.07 -22.57 -1.51
C LYS A 106 1.99 -21.69 -2.10
N THR A 107 1.90 -20.48 -1.58
CA THR A 107 0.94 -19.46 -1.99
C THR A 107 1.67 -18.29 -2.64
N ILE A 108 1.14 -17.79 -3.76
CA ILE A 108 1.56 -16.55 -4.41
C ILE A 108 0.52 -15.48 -4.13
N ILE A 109 0.98 -14.30 -3.75
CA ILE A 109 0.19 -13.07 -3.64
C ILE A 109 0.88 -11.95 -4.40
N PRO A 110 0.18 -10.89 -4.87
CA PRO A 110 0.85 -9.71 -5.39
C PRO A 110 1.78 -9.09 -4.35
N GLY A 111 2.80 -8.39 -4.80
CA GLY A 111 3.60 -7.55 -3.92
C GLY A 111 2.73 -6.52 -3.19
N ILE A 112 2.97 -6.34 -1.90
CA ILE A 112 2.24 -5.36 -1.09
C ILE A 112 2.56 -3.95 -1.59
N VAL A 113 1.51 -3.12 -1.71
CA VAL A 113 1.57 -1.71 -2.11
C VAL A 113 1.11 -0.86 -0.92
N GLY A 114 2.06 -0.38 -0.15
CA GLY A 114 1.77 0.45 1.03
C GLY A 114 1.63 1.92 0.68
N VAL A 115 0.56 2.56 1.14
CA VAL A 115 0.29 3.99 0.86
C VAL A 115 0.40 4.90 2.09
N HIS A 116 0.96 4.39 3.18
CA HIS A 116 1.32 5.18 4.37
C HIS A 116 2.57 4.61 5.01
N ASN A 117 3.71 5.03 4.52
CA ASN A 117 5.00 4.49 4.93
C ASN A 117 5.97 5.62 5.27
N HIS A 118 7.04 5.29 5.99
CA HIS A 118 8.09 6.22 6.35
C HIS A 118 9.47 5.58 6.20
N LEU A 119 10.46 6.41 5.80
CA LEU A 119 11.87 6.05 5.72
C LEU A 119 12.70 6.82 6.78
N HIS A 120 12.01 7.29 7.80
CA HIS A 120 12.59 7.93 8.97
C HIS A 120 11.88 7.46 10.23
N ILE A 121 12.56 7.61 11.37
CA ILE A 121 11.95 7.50 12.70
C ILE A 121 12.00 8.89 13.34
N PRO A 122 10.93 9.35 14.03
CA PRO A 122 10.97 10.63 14.73
C PRO A 122 12.19 10.73 15.66
N HIS A 123 12.98 11.78 15.52
CA HIS A 123 14.22 12.06 16.23
C HIS A 123 15.44 11.19 15.85
N PHE A 124 15.34 10.39 14.80
CA PHE A 124 16.46 9.64 14.24
C PHE A 124 16.85 10.16 12.86
N PRO A 125 18.08 9.87 12.42
CA PRO A 125 18.48 10.15 11.06
C PRO A 125 17.67 9.35 10.04
N PHE A 126 17.86 9.67 8.78
CA PHE A 126 17.29 8.93 7.67
C PHE A 126 17.76 7.47 7.67
N ILE A 127 16.81 6.54 7.69
CA ILE A 127 17.05 5.09 7.78
C ILE A 127 16.60 4.36 6.50
N GLY A 128 16.60 5.05 5.37
CA GLY A 128 15.97 4.57 4.13
C GLY A 128 16.56 3.26 3.61
N GLU A 129 17.86 3.05 3.71
CA GLU A 129 18.51 1.83 3.21
C GLU A 129 18.05 0.58 3.99
N GLU A 130 18.06 0.63 5.33
CA GLU A 130 17.61 -0.46 6.19
C GLU A 130 16.11 -0.67 6.10
N ALA A 131 15.34 0.43 6.07
CA ALA A 131 13.90 0.38 5.90
C ALA A 131 13.50 -0.27 4.57
N SER A 132 14.14 0.10 3.48
CA SER A 132 13.90 -0.47 2.14
C SER A 132 14.16 -1.97 2.10
N LYS A 133 15.22 -2.43 2.75
CA LYS A 133 15.53 -3.86 2.91
C LYS A 133 14.43 -4.59 3.69
N LEU A 134 13.97 -4.03 4.81
CA LEU A 134 12.89 -4.63 5.61
C LEU A 134 11.57 -4.69 4.86
N TYR A 135 11.18 -3.61 4.14
CA TYR A 135 9.99 -3.62 3.30
C TYR A 135 10.06 -4.76 2.29
N LEU A 136 11.12 -4.81 1.47
CA LEU A 136 11.23 -5.82 0.41
C LEU A 136 11.26 -7.24 0.97
N ALA A 137 12.08 -7.50 2.02
CA ALA A 137 12.18 -8.83 2.63
C ALA A 137 10.86 -9.32 3.25
N SER A 138 9.94 -8.43 3.55
CA SER A 138 8.62 -8.74 4.09
C SER A 138 7.52 -8.84 3.03
N GLY A 139 7.86 -8.65 1.74
CA GLY A 139 6.92 -8.74 0.63
C GLY A 139 6.32 -7.42 0.17
N VAL A 140 6.80 -6.28 0.65
CA VAL A 140 6.35 -4.95 0.20
C VAL A 140 7.20 -4.55 -1.01
N THR A 141 6.59 -4.44 -2.18
CA THR A 141 7.27 -4.12 -3.44
C THR A 141 7.12 -2.67 -3.91
N THR A 142 6.15 -1.97 -3.36
CA THR A 142 5.94 -0.53 -3.62
C THR A 142 5.49 0.16 -2.34
N ILE A 143 6.05 1.34 -2.07
CA ILE A 143 5.64 2.20 -0.97
C ILE A 143 5.41 3.64 -1.46
N GLN A 144 4.44 4.30 -0.86
CA GLN A 144 4.31 5.75 -0.89
C GLN A 144 4.65 6.27 0.50
N THR A 145 5.58 7.22 0.58
CA THR A 145 5.88 7.89 1.85
C THR A 145 4.79 8.91 2.13
N CYS A 146 4.23 8.88 3.35
CA CYS A 146 3.09 9.72 3.69
C CYS A 146 3.54 10.94 4.50
N GLY A 147 4.11 11.92 3.78
CA GLY A 147 4.90 12.99 4.33
C GLY A 147 6.34 12.55 4.61
N SER A 148 7.29 13.32 4.19
CA SER A 148 8.71 13.00 4.34
C SER A 148 9.43 13.97 5.25
N ALA A 149 10.31 13.47 6.13
CA ALA A 149 11.25 14.27 6.88
C ALA A 149 12.54 14.56 6.09
N SER A 150 12.80 13.81 5.03
CA SER A 150 14.00 13.91 4.21
C SER A 150 13.72 13.63 2.73
N PRO A 151 12.82 14.40 2.06
CA PRO A 151 12.34 14.07 0.72
C PRO A 151 13.46 13.94 -0.32
N GLN A 152 14.50 14.75 -0.22
CA GLN A 152 15.63 14.70 -1.16
C GLN A 152 16.37 13.35 -1.07
N LYS A 153 16.62 12.84 0.15
CA LYS A 153 17.26 11.53 0.37
C LYS A 153 16.37 10.38 -0.09
N GLU A 154 15.06 10.51 0.07
CA GLU A 154 14.09 9.52 -0.43
C GLU A 154 14.07 9.47 -1.96
N ILE A 155 14.12 10.62 -2.64
CA ILE A 155 14.23 10.69 -4.11
C ILE A 155 15.52 10.03 -4.58
N GLU A 156 16.65 10.35 -3.97
CA GLU A 156 17.95 9.77 -4.31
C GLU A 156 17.97 8.24 -4.12
N LEU A 157 17.38 7.74 -3.02
CA LEU A 157 17.26 6.30 -2.79
C LEU A 157 16.31 5.65 -3.80
N SER A 158 15.18 6.29 -4.12
CA SER A 158 14.26 5.83 -5.16
C SER A 158 14.96 5.65 -6.50
N GLU A 159 15.76 6.63 -6.93
CA GLU A 159 16.53 6.55 -8.17
C GLU A 159 17.61 5.46 -8.12
N LYS A 160 18.32 5.28 -6.99
CA LYS A 160 19.26 4.17 -6.83
C LYS A 160 18.58 2.80 -6.97
N ILE A 161 17.40 2.62 -6.37
CA ILE A 161 16.64 1.36 -6.48
C ILE A 161 16.18 1.15 -7.92
N LYS A 162 15.62 2.16 -8.56
CA LYS A 162 15.15 2.12 -9.94
C LYS A 162 16.27 1.79 -10.94
N ASN A 163 17.50 2.23 -10.67
CA ASN A 163 18.69 1.98 -11.49
C ASN A 163 19.46 0.72 -11.08
N GLY A 164 18.90 -0.15 -10.20
CA GLY A 164 19.54 -1.40 -9.79
C GLY A 164 20.79 -1.23 -8.91
N GLN A 165 20.99 -0.06 -8.32
CA GLN A 165 22.14 0.28 -7.48
C GLN A 165 21.88 0.05 -5.98
N SER A 166 20.63 -0.02 -5.56
CA SER A 166 20.20 -0.35 -4.20
C SER A 166 19.03 -1.33 -4.25
N ILE A 167 18.76 -2.01 -3.12
CA ILE A 167 17.68 -2.98 -2.98
C ILE A 167 16.54 -2.39 -2.14
N GLY A 168 15.31 -2.56 -2.60
CA GLY A 168 14.12 -2.08 -1.89
C GLY A 168 12.87 -2.08 -2.76
N PRO A 169 11.73 -1.61 -2.21
CA PRO A 169 10.51 -1.40 -2.95
C PRO A 169 10.64 -0.21 -3.91
N ASN A 170 9.72 -0.07 -4.84
CA ASN A 170 9.54 1.20 -5.55
C ASN A 170 9.09 2.26 -4.54
N ILE A 171 9.77 3.42 -4.51
CA ILE A 171 9.49 4.49 -3.56
C ILE A 171 8.82 5.65 -4.29
N ILE A 172 7.60 5.99 -3.88
CA ILE A 172 6.87 7.18 -4.33
C ILE A 172 6.98 8.20 -3.21
N THR A 173 7.84 9.19 -3.41
CA THR A 173 8.17 10.17 -2.38
C THR A 173 7.09 11.24 -2.25
N SER A 174 6.73 11.59 -1.00
CA SER A 174 5.94 12.77 -0.65
C SER A 174 6.83 13.96 -0.30
N ALA A 175 6.26 15.17 -0.44
CA ALA A 175 6.83 16.38 0.11
C ALA A 175 6.89 16.35 1.66
N PRO A 176 7.58 17.29 2.31
CA PRO A 176 7.44 17.50 3.74
C PRO A 176 5.99 17.80 4.13
N TYR A 177 5.65 17.46 5.36
CA TYR A 177 4.29 17.70 5.88
C TYR A 177 3.97 19.18 5.94
N PHE A 178 2.76 19.59 5.56
CA PHE A 178 2.21 20.87 5.93
C PHE A 178 1.48 20.75 7.28
N THR A 179 1.64 21.73 8.15
CA THR A 179 0.97 21.80 9.45
C THR A 179 0.74 23.24 9.89
N GLY A 180 0.10 23.43 11.05
CA GLY A 180 0.01 24.72 11.72
C GLY A 180 1.04 24.90 12.83
N LYS A 181 0.86 25.93 13.65
CA LYS A 181 1.70 26.22 14.82
C LYS A 181 1.68 25.04 15.80
N GLY A 182 2.85 24.61 16.24
CA GLY A 182 3.00 23.45 17.13
C GLY A 182 3.43 22.16 16.43
N GLY A 183 3.65 22.18 15.11
CA GLY A 183 4.21 21.06 14.35
C GLY A 183 5.68 20.76 14.70
N ASN A 184 6.15 19.60 14.27
CA ASN A 184 7.56 19.21 14.43
C ASN A 184 8.48 20.07 13.57
N PRO A 185 9.76 20.24 13.93
CA PRO A 185 10.71 21.11 13.21
C PRO A 185 10.87 20.80 11.71
N ASN A 186 10.63 19.55 11.30
CA ASN A 186 10.76 19.12 9.90
C ASN A 186 9.48 19.35 9.07
N MET A 187 8.43 19.89 9.70
CA MET A 187 7.16 20.18 9.04
C MET A 187 7.12 21.62 8.54
N ILE A 188 6.42 21.87 7.46
CA ILE A 188 6.22 23.19 6.88
C ILE A 188 5.06 23.87 7.59
N ILE A 189 5.34 24.99 8.22
CA ILE A 189 4.32 25.93 8.74
C ILE A 189 4.17 27.02 7.70
N PRO A 190 3.01 27.10 6.99
CA PRO A 190 2.78 28.13 6.00
C PRO A 190 2.88 29.54 6.62
N ARG A 191 3.56 30.46 5.94
CA ARG A 191 3.64 31.87 6.30
C ARG A 191 2.50 32.66 5.66
N ASP A 192 2.26 32.35 4.38
CA ASP A 192 1.26 32.95 3.52
C ASP A 192 0.94 32.03 2.32
N GLU A 193 0.00 32.43 1.49
CA GLU A 193 -0.41 31.70 0.29
C GLU A 193 0.76 31.53 -0.70
N LYS A 194 1.60 32.54 -0.87
CA LYS A 194 2.76 32.47 -1.75
C LYS A 194 3.73 31.38 -1.30
N HIS A 195 4.00 31.28 -0.01
CA HIS A 195 4.88 30.25 0.54
C HIS A 195 4.34 28.82 0.29
N ILE A 196 3.02 28.61 0.39
CA ILE A 196 2.40 27.32 0.06
C ILE A 196 2.63 26.99 -1.42
N LYS A 197 2.30 27.92 -2.32
CA LYS A 197 2.43 27.72 -3.78
C LYS A 197 3.86 27.47 -4.20
N ASP A 198 4.81 28.29 -3.75
CA ASP A 198 6.24 28.13 -4.05
C ASP A 198 6.75 26.76 -3.57
N THR A 199 6.33 26.31 -2.39
CA THR A 199 6.71 25.02 -1.82
C THR A 199 6.18 23.87 -2.66
N ILE A 200 4.92 23.91 -3.06
CA ILE A 200 4.32 22.86 -3.89
C ILE A 200 5.02 22.79 -5.24
N GLN A 201 5.19 23.94 -5.91
CA GLN A 201 5.87 24.03 -7.21
C GLN A 201 7.32 23.52 -7.15
N TYR A 202 8.05 23.85 -6.07
CA TYR A 202 9.40 23.36 -5.86
C TYR A 202 9.47 21.83 -5.83
N TRP A 203 8.60 21.18 -5.05
CA TRP A 203 8.59 19.71 -4.95
C TRP A 203 8.03 19.04 -6.19
N VAL A 204 7.05 19.64 -6.84
CA VAL A 204 6.52 19.16 -8.14
C VAL A 204 7.61 19.14 -9.21
N LYS A 205 8.46 20.18 -9.29
CA LYS A 205 9.62 20.22 -10.20
C LYS A 205 10.63 19.10 -9.92
N LYS A 206 10.70 18.61 -8.70
CA LYS A 206 11.52 17.44 -8.30
C LYS A 206 10.83 16.10 -8.51
N GLY A 207 9.66 16.07 -9.13
CA GLY A 207 8.92 14.84 -9.44
C GLY A 207 7.92 14.40 -8.37
N VAL A 208 7.83 15.10 -7.24
CA VAL A 208 6.87 14.76 -6.18
C VAL A 208 5.42 15.03 -6.65
N ARG A 209 4.51 14.11 -6.32
CA ARG A 209 3.08 14.20 -6.65
C ARG A 209 2.17 13.93 -5.44
N TRP A 210 2.75 13.90 -4.23
CA TRP A 210 2.02 13.65 -2.99
C TRP A 210 2.37 14.66 -1.93
N PHE A 211 1.34 15.26 -1.33
CA PHE A 211 1.45 16.21 -0.23
C PHE A 211 0.63 15.72 0.95
N LYS A 212 1.17 15.87 2.15
CA LYS A 212 0.49 15.51 3.39
C LYS A 212 0.22 16.75 4.23
N VAL A 213 -1.02 16.89 4.69
CA VAL A 213 -1.37 17.84 5.74
C VAL A 213 -1.44 17.13 7.09
N TYR A 214 -1.13 17.86 8.16
CA TYR A 214 -1.07 17.31 9.50
C TYR A 214 -2.03 18.07 10.44
N ARG A 215 -2.08 17.65 11.69
CA ARG A 215 -3.11 17.92 12.69
C ARG A 215 -3.57 19.37 12.84
N ASP A 216 -2.65 20.32 12.72
CA ASP A 216 -2.87 21.72 13.04
C ASP A 216 -2.94 22.62 11.78
N THR A 217 -3.09 22.02 10.60
CA THR A 217 -3.26 22.75 9.33
C THR A 217 -4.54 23.61 9.40
N LYS A 218 -4.42 24.88 9.02
CA LYS A 218 -5.58 25.80 8.98
C LYS A 218 -6.48 25.49 7.78
N PRO A 219 -7.80 25.70 7.88
CA PRO A 219 -8.75 25.47 6.78
C PRO A 219 -8.40 26.20 5.48
N ASN A 220 -8.04 27.48 5.55
CA ASN A 220 -7.64 28.25 4.38
C ASN A 220 -6.33 27.73 3.76
N ASP A 221 -5.36 27.31 4.61
CA ASP A 221 -4.11 26.72 4.10
C ASP A 221 -4.40 25.39 3.37
N LEU A 222 -5.30 24.56 3.93
CA LEU A 222 -5.69 23.30 3.27
C LEU A 222 -6.33 23.56 1.90
N GLU A 223 -7.21 24.53 1.79
CA GLU A 223 -7.86 24.88 0.52
C GLU A 223 -6.83 25.31 -0.54
N ILE A 224 -5.87 26.14 -0.15
CA ILE A 224 -4.79 26.58 -1.06
C ILE A 224 -3.89 25.41 -1.45
N ILE A 225 -3.51 24.53 -0.48
CA ILE A 225 -2.69 23.34 -0.72
C ILE A 225 -3.36 22.42 -1.74
N ILE A 226 -4.65 22.10 -1.55
CA ILE A 226 -5.40 21.23 -2.45
C ILE A 226 -5.48 21.84 -3.86
N LYS A 227 -5.91 23.10 -3.96
CA LYS A 227 -6.03 23.79 -5.24
C LYS A 227 -4.70 23.84 -6.01
N GLU A 228 -3.60 24.17 -5.32
CA GLU A 228 -2.31 24.24 -5.99
C GLU A 228 -1.75 22.86 -6.35
N ALA A 229 -1.89 21.85 -5.47
CA ALA A 229 -1.46 20.49 -5.77
C ALA A 229 -2.19 19.92 -6.99
N HIS A 230 -3.51 20.08 -7.06
CA HIS A 230 -4.34 19.58 -8.15
C HIS A 230 -4.01 20.22 -9.50
N LYS A 231 -3.60 21.49 -9.56
CA LYS A 231 -3.08 22.13 -10.80
C LYS A 231 -1.90 21.38 -11.41
N HIS A 232 -1.16 20.66 -10.59
CA HIS A 232 0.03 19.89 -10.98
C HIS A 232 -0.22 18.38 -11.03
N ASN A 233 -1.47 17.92 -11.05
CA ASN A 233 -1.85 16.52 -10.98
C ASN A 233 -1.23 15.79 -9.76
N ALA A 234 -1.04 16.53 -8.65
CA ALA A 234 -0.58 16.00 -7.38
C ALA A 234 -1.76 15.81 -6.44
N LYS A 235 -1.62 14.91 -5.47
CA LYS A 235 -2.66 14.53 -4.51
C LYS A 235 -2.33 15.01 -3.10
N VAL A 236 -3.38 15.20 -2.31
CA VAL A 236 -3.28 15.66 -0.91
C VAL A 236 -3.96 14.66 0.01
N THR A 237 -3.24 14.22 1.06
CA THR A 237 -3.79 13.38 2.13
C THR A 237 -3.66 14.06 3.48
N GLY A 238 -4.44 13.62 4.47
CA GLY A 238 -4.48 14.29 5.75
C GLY A 238 -4.54 13.38 6.98
N HIS A 239 -3.61 13.64 7.95
CA HIS A 239 -3.81 13.29 9.34
C HIS A 239 -4.53 14.47 10.01
N LEU A 240 -5.85 14.46 9.97
CA LEU A 240 -6.68 15.60 10.34
C LEU A 240 -6.88 15.70 11.87
N CYS A 241 -7.25 16.88 12.33
CA CYS A 241 -7.71 17.16 13.68
C CYS A 241 -8.35 18.57 13.78
N SER A 242 -7.62 19.62 13.34
CA SER A 242 -8.13 21.00 13.29
C SER A 242 -9.33 21.13 12.35
N ILE A 243 -9.35 20.32 11.31
CA ILE A 243 -10.34 20.24 10.24
C ILE A 243 -11.05 18.90 10.37
N THR A 244 -12.39 18.86 10.21
CA THR A 244 -13.16 17.60 10.17
C THR A 244 -12.96 16.88 8.84
N PHE A 245 -13.31 15.60 8.78
CA PHE A 245 -13.30 14.85 7.52
C PHE A 245 -14.27 15.48 6.53
N GLU A 246 -15.51 15.77 6.95
CA GLU A 246 -16.52 16.42 6.11
C GLU A 246 -16.00 17.71 5.47
N GLN A 247 -15.33 18.57 6.26
CA GLN A 247 -14.77 19.82 5.75
C GLN A 247 -13.65 19.58 4.75
N ALA A 248 -12.72 18.68 5.04
CA ALA A 248 -11.60 18.36 4.14
C ALA A 248 -12.10 17.74 2.83
N ILE A 249 -13.11 16.86 2.89
CA ILE A 249 -13.74 16.23 1.74
C ILE A 249 -14.38 17.29 0.84
N ASN A 250 -15.12 18.24 1.43
CA ASN A 250 -15.76 19.33 0.69
C ASN A 250 -14.76 20.31 0.07
N LEU A 251 -13.54 20.40 0.62
CA LEU A 251 -12.40 21.14 0.02
C LEU A 251 -11.70 20.36 -1.09
N GLY A 252 -11.97 19.05 -1.25
CA GLY A 252 -11.45 18.22 -2.31
C GLY A 252 -10.21 17.42 -1.94
N ILE A 253 -9.99 17.05 -0.66
CA ILE A 253 -8.90 16.18 -0.25
C ILE A 253 -9.01 14.81 -0.93
N ASP A 254 -7.87 14.21 -1.34
CA ASP A 254 -7.87 12.93 -2.03
C ASP A 254 -7.92 11.71 -1.10
N GLY A 255 -7.33 11.82 0.09
CA GLY A 255 -7.27 10.71 1.03
C GLY A 255 -7.20 11.12 2.50
N ILE A 256 -7.69 10.25 3.36
CA ILE A 256 -7.69 10.41 4.82
C ILE A 256 -6.90 9.29 5.45
N GLU A 257 -6.08 9.67 6.42
CA GLU A 257 -5.15 8.77 7.09
C GLU A 257 -5.69 8.32 8.46
N HIS A 258 -5.45 7.06 8.83
CA HIS A 258 -5.70 6.52 10.17
C HIS A 258 -7.17 6.33 10.59
N GLY A 259 -8.08 6.40 9.67
CA GLY A 259 -9.50 6.12 9.93
C GLY A 259 -10.09 6.91 11.10
N LEU A 260 -10.92 6.25 11.89
CA LEU A 260 -11.63 6.83 13.02
C LEU A 260 -10.71 7.60 13.99
N ASN A 261 -9.44 7.22 14.09
CA ASN A 261 -8.54 7.81 15.09
C ASN A 261 -8.21 9.28 14.83
N THR A 262 -8.42 9.79 13.63
CA THR A 262 -8.11 11.17 13.24
C THR A 262 -9.35 12.01 12.92
N THR A 263 -10.55 11.43 12.95
CA THR A 263 -11.79 12.20 12.78
C THR A 263 -11.98 13.18 13.94
N SER A 264 -12.52 14.34 13.66
CA SER A 264 -13.01 15.27 14.67
C SER A 264 -14.49 15.63 14.45
N ASP A 265 -15.16 14.96 13.53
CA ASP A 265 -16.55 15.17 13.09
C ASP A 265 -17.58 14.90 14.20
N PHE A 266 -17.22 14.03 15.14
CA PHE A 266 -18.10 13.60 16.23
C PHE A 266 -17.79 14.29 17.55
N ARG A 267 -16.82 15.22 17.56
CA ARG A 267 -16.46 15.95 18.76
C ARG A 267 -17.54 16.98 19.11
N LYS A 268 -18.05 16.92 20.32
CA LYS A 268 -18.92 17.96 20.87
C LYS A 268 -18.13 19.26 21.03
N ASN A 269 -18.70 20.40 20.68
CA ASN A 269 -18.09 21.73 20.79
C ASN A 269 -16.75 21.85 20.03
N LYS A 270 -16.63 21.23 18.87
CA LYS A 270 -15.46 21.33 17.99
C LYS A 270 -15.22 22.79 17.61
N THR A 271 -14.08 23.33 17.96
CA THR A 271 -13.61 24.64 17.48
C THR A 271 -12.99 24.48 16.11
N PHE A 272 -13.57 25.14 15.10
CA PHE A 272 -13.10 25.07 13.73
C PHE A 272 -11.67 25.63 13.59
N GLY A 273 -10.79 24.90 12.91
CA GLY A 273 -9.40 25.30 12.70
C GLY A 273 -8.47 25.06 13.87
N ILE A 274 -8.93 24.48 14.98
CA ILE A 274 -8.12 24.17 16.16
C ILE A 274 -8.12 22.67 16.42
N CYS A 275 -6.93 22.09 16.64
CA CYS A 275 -6.76 20.71 17.09
C CYS A 275 -6.72 20.68 18.63
N ASP A 276 -7.87 20.74 19.27
CA ASP A 276 -8.06 20.82 20.70
C ASP A 276 -8.59 19.54 21.34
N GLY A 277 -8.41 19.42 22.62
CA GLY A 277 -9.03 18.43 23.48
C GLY A 277 -8.57 16.98 23.35
N SER A 278 -9.16 16.13 24.19
CA SER A 278 -8.85 14.70 24.21
C SER A 278 -9.57 13.95 23.08
N ARG A 279 -9.16 12.69 22.86
CA ARG A 279 -9.81 11.79 21.89
C ARG A 279 -10.84 10.86 22.54
N GLU A 280 -11.32 11.17 23.73
CA GLU A 280 -12.27 10.34 24.47
C GLU A 280 -13.61 10.19 23.75
N TYR A 281 -14.04 11.23 23.02
CA TYR A 281 -15.28 11.17 22.20
C TYR A 281 -15.28 10.00 21.20
N ILE A 282 -14.10 9.47 20.78
CA ILE A 282 -14.02 8.31 19.89
C ILE A 282 -14.66 7.08 20.55
N ASP A 283 -14.56 6.98 21.87
CA ASP A 283 -15.09 5.84 22.64
C ASP A 283 -16.62 5.88 22.74
N GLU A 284 -17.25 7.04 22.49
CA GLU A 284 -18.70 7.25 22.49
C GLU A 284 -19.35 7.08 21.10
N ILE A 285 -18.55 7.02 20.01
CA ILE A 285 -19.09 6.92 18.65
C ILE A 285 -19.74 5.55 18.44
N ILE A 286 -21.00 5.55 17.99
CA ILE A 286 -21.70 4.36 17.54
C ILE A 286 -21.39 4.18 16.06
N ILE A 287 -20.61 3.15 15.73
CA ILE A 287 -20.12 2.94 14.36
C ILE A 287 -21.26 2.70 13.38
N GLU A 288 -22.30 2.00 13.80
CA GLU A 288 -23.48 1.68 12.99
C GLU A 288 -24.47 2.84 12.84
N SER A 289 -24.17 4.00 13.47
CA SER A 289 -25.05 5.16 13.43
C SER A 289 -25.17 5.75 12.02
N GLU A 290 -26.33 6.35 11.74
CA GLU A 290 -26.60 7.00 10.47
C GLU A 290 -25.58 8.11 10.16
N LYS A 291 -25.13 8.84 11.18
CA LYS A 291 -24.12 9.89 11.01
C LYS A 291 -22.78 9.34 10.52
N VAL A 292 -22.34 8.17 10.99
CA VAL A 292 -21.11 7.52 10.49
C VAL A 292 -21.31 7.03 9.06
N LYS A 293 -22.46 6.43 8.75
CA LYS A 293 -22.80 6.01 7.38
C LYS A 293 -22.84 7.17 6.40
N GLN A 294 -23.42 8.30 6.78
CA GLN A 294 -23.43 9.52 5.95
C GLN A 294 -22.01 10.03 5.67
N LEU A 295 -21.12 10.02 6.68
CA LEU A 295 -19.72 10.39 6.47
C LEU A 295 -19.02 9.42 5.50
N HIS A 296 -19.24 8.11 5.67
CA HIS A 296 -18.70 7.10 4.74
C HIS A 296 -19.26 7.29 3.32
N GLN A 297 -20.57 7.56 3.19
CA GLN A 297 -21.17 7.81 1.88
C GLN A 297 -20.60 9.06 1.22
N LEU A 298 -20.39 10.13 1.97
CA LEU A 298 -19.73 11.34 1.48
C LEU A 298 -18.31 11.06 0.95
N MET A 299 -17.52 10.26 1.69
CA MET A 299 -16.20 9.83 1.23
C MET A 299 -16.27 9.04 -0.08
N ILE A 300 -17.25 8.14 -0.19
CA ILE A 300 -17.45 7.31 -1.39
C ILE A 300 -17.85 8.17 -2.58
N ASP A 301 -18.85 9.04 -2.42
CA ASP A 301 -19.36 9.92 -3.46
C ASP A 301 -18.30 10.88 -4.01
N LYS A 302 -17.39 11.32 -3.14
CA LYS A 302 -16.26 12.19 -3.49
C LYS A 302 -14.98 11.42 -3.84
N SER A 303 -15.04 10.08 -3.89
CA SER A 303 -13.88 9.21 -4.21
C SER A 303 -12.68 9.42 -3.28
N VAL A 304 -12.90 9.81 -2.03
CA VAL A 304 -11.85 9.97 -1.02
C VAL A 304 -11.49 8.61 -0.44
N PHE A 305 -10.23 8.21 -0.56
CA PHE A 305 -9.78 6.94 0.01
C PHE A 305 -9.44 7.07 1.50
N LEU A 306 -9.45 5.93 2.19
CA LEU A 306 -9.06 5.80 3.58
C LEU A 306 -7.85 4.89 3.71
N THR A 307 -6.84 5.28 4.53
CA THR A 307 -5.68 4.44 4.79
C THR A 307 -5.73 3.85 6.19
N SER A 308 -5.75 2.52 6.24
CA SER A 308 -5.63 1.72 7.47
C SER A 308 -4.18 1.65 7.94
N THR A 309 -3.97 1.86 9.25
CA THR A 309 -2.64 1.77 9.89
C THR A 309 -2.73 1.08 11.27
N LEU A 310 -3.41 -0.06 11.34
CA LEU A 310 -3.81 -0.70 12.60
C LEU A 310 -2.63 -1.08 13.50
N ALA A 311 -1.50 -1.51 12.92
CA ALA A 311 -0.33 -1.95 13.67
C ALA A 311 0.24 -0.86 14.59
N ILE A 312 0.22 0.42 14.16
CA ILE A 312 0.73 1.51 15.00
C ILE A 312 -0.16 1.76 16.23
N TYR A 313 -1.46 1.53 16.12
CA TYR A 313 -2.38 1.65 17.25
C TYR A 313 -2.26 0.50 18.24
N GLU A 314 -2.12 -0.73 17.73
CA GLU A 314 -1.87 -1.89 18.56
C GLU A 314 -0.62 -1.71 19.44
N SER A 315 0.40 -1.06 18.94
CA SER A 315 1.68 -0.85 19.62
C SER A 315 1.56 -0.11 20.97
N SER A 316 0.43 0.51 21.24
CA SER A 316 0.15 1.25 22.48
C SER A 316 -0.71 0.49 23.50
N ILE A 317 -1.14 -0.74 23.18
CA ILE A 317 -1.98 -1.54 24.08
C ILE A 317 -1.12 -2.11 25.23
N PRO A 318 -1.51 -1.88 26.52
CA PRO A 318 -0.80 -2.44 27.66
C PRO A 318 -0.73 -3.96 27.60
N LYS A 319 0.37 -4.52 28.11
CA LYS A 319 0.62 -5.97 28.23
C LYS A 319 0.53 -6.76 26.90
N LYS A 320 0.43 -6.09 25.77
CA LYS A 320 0.41 -6.69 24.45
C LYS A 320 1.72 -6.40 23.73
N SER A 321 2.59 -7.40 23.61
CA SER A 321 3.80 -7.29 22.80
C SER A 321 3.43 -7.39 21.32
N PHE A 322 3.86 -6.41 20.50
CA PHE A 322 3.67 -6.40 19.05
C PHE A 322 4.98 -6.70 18.30
N ALA A 323 6.14 -6.54 18.95
CA ALA A 323 7.43 -6.86 18.37
C ALA A 323 7.73 -8.36 18.53
N ASP A 324 7.80 -9.07 17.43
CA ASP A 324 8.24 -10.45 17.39
C ASP A 324 9.77 -10.56 17.43
N LYS A 325 10.31 -11.79 17.46
CA LYS A 325 11.75 -12.04 17.48
C LYS A 325 12.48 -11.43 16.28
N ARG A 326 11.85 -11.38 15.08
CA ARG A 326 12.44 -10.79 13.88
C ARG A 326 12.59 -9.29 14.03
N THR A 327 11.58 -8.63 14.56
CA THR A 327 11.56 -7.20 14.86
C THR A 327 12.68 -6.84 15.83
N LEU A 328 12.80 -7.57 16.95
CA LEU A 328 13.87 -7.36 17.93
C LEU A 328 15.26 -7.62 17.35
N ASN A 329 15.40 -8.65 16.52
CA ASN A 329 16.68 -8.94 15.86
C ASN A 329 17.12 -7.88 14.85
N ALA A 330 16.21 -7.16 14.24
CA ALA A 330 16.53 -6.08 13.28
C ALA A 330 16.96 -4.79 14.00
N MET A 331 16.39 -4.51 15.17
CA MET A 331 16.67 -3.29 15.93
C MET A 331 18.10 -3.23 16.43
N SER A 332 18.68 -2.01 16.44
CA SER A 332 19.91 -1.71 17.16
C SER A 332 19.73 -1.85 18.68
N PRO A 333 20.79 -2.07 19.47
CA PRO A 333 20.71 -2.12 20.92
C PRO A 333 20.04 -0.85 21.51
N PHE A 334 20.32 0.30 20.95
CA PHE A 334 19.71 1.56 21.36
C PHE A 334 18.20 1.58 21.13
N LEU A 335 17.73 1.15 19.95
CA LEU A 335 16.31 1.11 19.65
C LEU A 335 15.58 0.06 20.49
N ILE A 336 16.24 -1.07 20.83
CA ILE A 336 15.71 -2.09 21.75
C ILE A 336 15.49 -1.48 23.14
N SER A 337 16.44 -0.72 23.65
CA SER A 337 16.28 -0.08 24.97
C SER A 337 15.11 0.89 24.99
N GLN A 338 14.95 1.70 23.94
CA GLN A 338 13.80 2.59 23.80
C GLN A 338 12.47 1.83 23.68
N TYR A 339 12.48 0.69 22.98
CA TYR A 339 11.31 -0.20 22.91
C TYR A 339 10.92 -0.70 24.30
N GLN A 340 11.89 -1.17 25.11
CA GLN A 340 11.65 -1.67 26.45
C GLN A 340 11.11 -0.59 27.38
N GLU A 341 11.68 0.63 27.33
CA GLU A 341 11.18 1.77 28.11
C GLU A 341 9.74 2.14 27.72
N ARG A 342 9.46 2.18 26.42
CA ARG A 342 8.11 2.45 25.94
C ARG A 342 7.12 1.37 26.37
N ARG A 343 7.51 0.09 26.29
CA ARG A 343 6.67 -1.02 26.78
C ARG A 343 6.40 -0.87 28.27
N LYS A 344 7.44 -0.69 29.07
CA LYS A 344 7.30 -0.47 30.53
C LYS A 344 6.34 0.68 30.86
N ARG A 345 6.43 1.80 30.11
CA ARG A 345 5.53 2.94 30.28
C ARG A 345 4.09 2.58 29.98
N PHE A 346 3.80 1.87 28.88
CA PHE A 346 2.44 1.46 28.54
C PHE A 346 1.90 0.38 29.46
N ASP A 347 2.72 -0.59 29.84
CA ASP A 347 2.33 -1.72 30.68
C ASP A 347 2.01 -1.29 32.13
N ASN A 348 2.58 -0.16 32.57
CA ASN A 348 2.34 0.46 33.87
C ASN A 348 1.19 1.48 33.89
N LEU A 349 0.51 1.70 32.76
CA LEU A 349 -0.65 2.61 32.75
C LEU A 349 -1.75 2.07 33.66
N LYS A 350 -2.16 2.86 34.63
CA LYS A 350 -3.31 2.60 35.53
C LYS A 350 -4.65 2.83 34.80
N SER A 351 -4.77 2.55 33.54
CA SER A 351 -6.03 2.74 32.80
C SER A 351 -6.91 1.50 32.94
N ASN A 352 -8.23 1.68 32.85
CA ASN A 352 -9.21 0.61 32.66
C ASN A 352 -8.69 -0.29 31.54
N ASP A 353 -8.35 -1.53 31.90
CA ASP A 353 -7.41 -2.42 31.21
C ASP A 353 -7.67 -2.69 29.71
N ASN A 354 -8.81 -2.22 29.16
CA ASN A 354 -9.20 -2.54 27.78
C ASN A 354 -9.55 -1.33 26.88
N LEU A 355 -9.35 -0.08 27.36
CA LEU A 355 -9.80 1.10 26.57
C LEU A 355 -9.09 1.19 25.22
N ARG A 356 -7.77 0.98 25.17
CA ARG A 356 -6.99 1.05 23.94
C ARG A 356 -7.33 -0.09 22.98
N GLU A 357 -7.59 -1.28 23.52
CA GLU A 357 -8.02 -2.42 22.73
C GLU A 357 -9.45 -2.21 22.18
N LYS A 358 -10.36 -1.70 23.00
CA LYS A 358 -11.70 -1.33 22.57
C LYS A 358 -11.65 -0.26 21.46
N ARG A 359 -10.77 0.73 21.60
CA ARG A 359 -10.57 1.76 20.57
C ARG A 359 -10.02 1.17 19.27
N LEU A 360 -9.06 0.25 19.33
CA LEU A 360 -8.57 -0.46 18.14
C LEU A 360 -9.71 -1.22 17.44
N LYS A 361 -10.55 -1.94 18.19
CA LYS A 361 -11.72 -2.63 17.63
C LYS A 361 -12.73 -1.68 16.99
N ARG A 362 -12.91 -0.46 17.53
CA ARG A 362 -13.75 0.59 16.91
C ARG A 362 -13.15 1.11 15.60
N ILE A 363 -11.83 1.31 15.56
CA ILE A 363 -11.14 1.69 14.30
C ILE A 363 -11.36 0.59 13.26
N MET A 364 -11.16 -0.67 13.64
CA MET A 364 -11.41 -1.84 12.75
C MET A 364 -12.86 -1.86 12.24
N ALA A 365 -13.84 -1.67 13.11
CA ALA A 365 -15.26 -1.66 12.72
C ALA A 365 -15.59 -0.50 11.77
N PHE A 366 -15.04 0.69 12.00
CA PHE A 366 -15.21 1.85 11.12
C PHE A 366 -14.64 1.59 9.73
N GLU A 367 -13.41 1.05 9.64
CA GLU A 367 -12.76 0.72 8.38
C GLU A 367 -13.48 -0.41 7.64
N TYR A 368 -13.96 -1.42 8.39
CA TYR A 368 -14.75 -2.52 7.85
C TYR A 368 -16.06 -2.03 7.22
N GLN A 369 -16.82 -1.20 7.96
CA GLN A 369 -18.07 -0.63 7.46
C GLN A 369 -17.82 0.22 6.20
N PHE A 370 -16.81 1.11 6.20
CA PHE A 370 -16.45 1.91 5.04
C PHE A 370 -16.19 1.05 3.79
N PHE A 371 -15.37 0.00 3.94
CA PHE A 371 -15.06 -0.90 2.83
C PHE A 371 -16.31 -1.66 2.34
N LYS A 372 -17.14 -2.18 3.27
CA LYS A 372 -18.37 -2.92 2.91
C LYS A 372 -19.42 -2.03 2.24
N MET A 373 -19.42 -0.74 2.48
CA MET A 373 -20.23 0.25 1.76
C MET A 373 -19.68 0.58 0.36
N GLY A 374 -18.53 0.05 -0.03
CA GLY A 374 -17.89 0.28 -1.35
C GLY A 374 -16.77 1.31 -1.33
N GLY A 375 -16.35 1.78 -0.16
CA GLY A 375 -15.25 2.72 -0.01
C GLY A 375 -13.89 2.11 -0.40
N THR A 376 -13.00 2.94 -0.93
CA THR A 376 -11.64 2.54 -1.26
C THR A 376 -10.77 2.59 0.01
N LEU A 377 -10.65 1.42 0.67
CA LEU A 377 -9.73 1.25 1.81
C LEU A 377 -8.37 0.79 1.27
N THR A 378 -7.30 1.39 1.77
CA THR A 378 -5.90 1.03 1.52
C THR A 378 -5.19 0.74 2.83
N ALA A 379 -3.93 0.34 2.79
CA ALA A 379 -3.14 0.12 4.01
C ALA A 379 -1.72 0.64 3.89
N GLY A 380 -1.15 0.97 5.04
CA GLY A 380 0.26 1.27 5.23
C GLY A 380 0.67 1.04 6.67
N VAL A 381 1.95 0.85 6.92
CA VAL A 381 2.41 0.49 8.26
C VAL A 381 2.48 1.68 9.22
N ASP A 382 2.60 2.90 8.69
CA ASP A 382 2.94 4.08 9.50
C ASP A 382 4.13 3.79 10.41
N ALA A 383 5.22 3.28 9.82
CA ALA A 383 6.38 2.78 10.56
C ALA A 383 6.89 3.86 11.51
N GLY A 384 6.90 3.53 12.77
CA GLY A 384 7.39 4.35 13.85
C GLY A 384 8.49 3.62 14.62
N ARG A 385 8.93 4.16 15.73
CA ARG A 385 10.10 3.68 16.51
C ARG A 385 10.19 2.16 16.67
N HIS A 386 9.06 1.49 16.85
CA HIS A 386 9.03 0.07 17.24
C HIS A 386 8.07 -0.76 16.38
N VAL A 387 7.31 -0.14 15.50
CA VAL A 387 6.57 -0.79 14.44
C VAL A 387 7.42 -0.66 13.18
N LEU A 388 8.12 -1.73 12.83
CA LEU A 388 9.13 -1.67 11.78
C LEU A 388 8.51 -1.82 10.37
N PRO A 389 9.15 -1.22 9.38
CA PRO A 389 8.82 -1.43 7.97
C PRO A 389 8.66 -2.91 7.63
N GLY A 390 7.69 -3.25 6.82
CA GLY A 390 7.44 -4.61 6.38
C GLY A 390 6.86 -5.54 7.45
N PHE A 391 7.48 -5.64 8.62
CA PHE A 391 6.95 -6.47 9.72
C PHE A 391 5.62 -5.92 10.24
N GLY A 392 5.49 -4.59 10.31
CA GLY A 392 4.24 -3.93 10.63
C GLY A 392 3.20 -4.08 9.53
N ASP A 393 3.59 -4.14 8.25
CA ASP A 393 2.68 -4.43 7.14
C ASP A 393 2.09 -5.85 7.26
N GLN A 394 2.92 -6.84 7.60
CA GLN A 394 2.45 -8.19 7.88
C GLN A 394 1.50 -8.22 9.10
N ARG A 395 1.75 -7.40 10.13
CA ARG A 395 0.83 -7.28 11.26
C ARG A 395 -0.47 -6.58 10.87
N ASN A 396 -0.45 -5.60 9.97
CA ASN A 396 -1.66 -4.99 9.40
C ASN A 396 -2.54 -6.03 8.70
N PHE A 397 -1.94 -6.94 7.91
CA PHE A 397 -2.67 -8.07 7.31
C PHE A 397 -3.43 -8.87 8.37
N GLU A 398 -2.74 -9.27 9.45
CA GLU A 398 -3.34 -10.04 10.54
C GLU A 398 -4.46 -9.27 11.24
N LEU A 399 -4.26 -7.97 11.50
CA LEU A 399 -5.26 -7.11 12.16
C LEU A 399 -6.49 -6.85 11.28
N LEU A 400 -6.32 -6.74 9.96
CA LEU A 400 -7.44 -6.67 9.03
C LEU A 400 -8.23 -8.00 9.01
N LYS A 401 -7.55 -9.15 9.11
CA LYS A 401 -8.22 -10.44 9.30
C LYS A 401 -8.99 -10.48 10.63
N GLU A 402 -8.39 -10.00 11.73
CA GLU A 402 -9.06 -9.86 13.04
C GLU A 402 -10.27 -8.91 12.97
N ALA A 403 -10.25 -7.91 12.10
CA ALA A 403 -11.39 -7.00 11.85
C ALA A 403 -12.55 -7.65 11.10
N GLY A 404 -12.38 -8.87 10.56
CA GLY A 404 -13.43 -9.64 9.88
C GLY A 404 -13.35 -9.64 8.35
N PHE A 405 -12.32 -9.05 7.74
CA PHE A 405 -12.11 -9.13 6.29
C PHE A 405 -11.71 -10.54 5.86
N THR A 406 -12.14 -10.97 4.68
CA THR A 406 -11.64 -12.21 4.05
C THR A 406 -10.19 -12.00 3.60
N THR A 407 -9.49 -13.08 3.29
CA THR A 407 -8.10 -12.97 2.80
C THR A 407 -8.02 -12.24 1.46
N GLU A 408 -8.97 -12.49 0.58
CA GLU A 408 -9.10 -11.82 -0.71
C GLU A 408 -9.33 -10.31 -0.55
N GLU A 409 -10.17 -9.92 0.41
CA GLU A 409 -10.43 -8.51 0.73
C GLU A 409 -9.19 -7.82 1.31
N VAL A 410 -8.49 -8.47 2.25
CA VAL A 410 -7.25 -7.93 2.82
C VAL A 410 -6.19 -7.73 1.74
N LEU A 411 -6.01 -8.73 0.87
CA LEU A 411 -5.06 -8.61 -0.23
C LEU A 411 -5.46 -7.49 -1.19
N LYS A 412 -6.74 -7.34 -1.54
CA LYS A 412 -7.22 -6.21 -2.33
C LYS A 412 -6.90 -4.87 -1.69
N ILE A 413 -7.12 -4.73 -0.38
CA ILE A 413 -6.80 -3.52 0.40
C ILE A 413 -5.30 -3.21 0.34
N MET A 414 -4.46 -4.22 0.52
CA MET A 414 -3.02 -4.07 0.66
C MET A 414 -2.26 -4.08 -0.67
N THR A 415 -2.91 -4.33 -1.80
CA THR A 415 -2.27 -4.44 -3.12
C THR A 415 -2.97 -3.60 -4.17
N SER A 416 -4.05 -4.08 -4.82
CA SER A 416 -4.69 -3.40 -5.95
C SER A 416 -5.34 -2.05 -5.59
N ASN A 417 -5.92 -1.91 -4.40
CA ASN A 417 -6.43 -0.61 -3.95
C ASN A 417 -5.29 0.40 -3.77
N GLY A 418 -4.15 -0.02 -3.20
CA GLY A 418 -2.95 0.81 -3.14
C GLY A 418 -2.48 1.25 -4.52
N ALA A 419 -2.34 0.31 -5.45
CA ALA A 419 -1.96 0.61 -6.84
C ALA A 419 -2.94 1.59 -7.51
N LYS A 420 -4.25 1.39 -7.29
CA LYS A 420 -5.31 2.29 -7.82
C LYS A 420 -5.14 3.73 -7.33
N VAL A 421 -4.96 3.94 -6.02
CA VAL A 421 -4.82 5.31 -5.47
C VAL A 421 -3.51 5.97 -5.87
N LEU A 422 -2.46 5.16 -6.10
CA LEU A 422 -1.18 5.63 -6.65
C LEU A 422 -1.23 5.88 -8.15
N SER A 423 -2.35 5.58 -8.82
CA SER A 423 -2.55 5.69 -10.28
C SER A 423 -1.53 4.86 -11.07
N ASN A 424 -1.17 3.68 -10.54
CA ASN A 424 -0.26 2.74 -11.17
C ASN A 424 -0.98 1.43 -11.52
N SER A 425 -1.37 1.29 -12.79
CA SER A 425 -2.10 0.13 -13.29
C SER A 425 -1.24 -1.11 -13.55
N GLU A 426 0.10 -0.97 -13.53
CA GLU A 426 1.03 -2.06 -13.86
C GLU A 426 1.30 -3.01 -12.68
N ILE A 427 0.96 -2.62 -11.44
CA ILE A 427 1.26 -3.36 -10.21
C ILE A 427 0.00 -3.70 -9.42
N GLY A 428 0.17 -4.39 -8.30
CA GLY A 428 -0.87 -4.63 -7.28
C GLY A 428 -1.82 -5.77 -7.59
N SER A 429 -1.64 -6.49 -8.70
CA SER A 429 -2.42 -7.69 -9.00
C SER A 429 -1.64 -8.68 -9.88
N ILE A 430 -2.04 -9.95 -9.82
CA ILE A 430 -1.49 -11.02 -10.65
C ILE A 430 -2.37 -11.17 -11.88
N GLU A 431 -2.02 -10.44 -12.92
CA GLU A 431 -2.74 -10.41 -14.20
C GLU A 431 -1.75 -10.37 -15.37
N LYS A 432 -2.14 -11.00 -16.50
CA LYS A 432 -1.33 -10.98 -17.73
C LYS A 432 -1.01 -9.54 -18.14
N GLY A 433 0.25 -9.29 -18.51
CA GLY A 433 0.74 -7.99 -18.95
C GLY A 433 1.20 -7.04 -17.85
N LYS A 434 0.93 -7.36 -16.60
CA LYS A 434 1.41 -6.56 -15.45
C LYS A 434 2.81 -6.97 -15.00
N LYS A 435 3.48 -6.10 -14.28
CA LYS A 435 4.77 -6.39 -13.63
C LYS A 435 4.62 -7.58 -12.68
N ALA A 436 5.56 -8.49 -12.77
CA ALA A 436 5.61 -9.66 -11.93
C ALA A 436 6.29 -9.33 -10.58
N ASP A 437 5.67 -8.38 -9.86
CA ASP A 437 6.01 -8.04 -8.48
C ASP A 437 5.08 -8.83 -7.56
N PHE A 438 5.61 -9.89 -6.93
CA PHE A 438 4.82 -10.81 -6.13
C PHE A 438 5.62 -11.47 -5.02
N VAL A 439 4.92 -12.11 -4.10
CA VAL A 439 5.49 -12.79 -2.93
C VAL A 439 5.14 -14.26 -2.94
N VAL A 440 6.11 -15.12 -2.67
CA VAL A 440 5.92 -16.54 -2.43
C VAL A 440 5.94 -16.81 -0.93
N ILE A 441 4.85 -17.37 -0.41
CA ILE A 441 4.65 -17.70 1.00
C ILE A 441 4.63 -19.21 1.16
N ILE A 442 5.35 -19.74 2.14
CA ILE A 442 5.34 -21.16 2.48
C ILE A 442 4.00 -21.49 3.15
N GLY A 443 3.25 -22.44 2.54
CA GLY A 443 1.97 -22.91 3.07
C GLY A 443 0.80 -21.97 2.78
N ASN A 444 -0.19 -21.99 3.68
CA ASN A 444 -1.39 -21.17 3.58
C ASN A 444 -1.17 -19.82 4.23
N ILE A 445 -1.45 -18.74 3.51
CA ILE A 445 -1.33 -17.36 3.96
C ILE A 445 -2.19 -17.06 5.20
N ASP A 446 -3.37 -17.66 5.32
CA ASP A 446 -4.25 -17.47 6.49
C ASP A 446 -3.59 -17.93 7.81
N LYS A 447 -2.63 -18.85 7.72
CA LYS A 447 -1.86 -19.31 8.88
C LYS A 447 -0.66 -18.44 9.18
N SER A 448 -0.01 -17.91 8.17
CA SER A 448 1.15 -17.04 8.38
C SER A 448 1.61 -16.31 7.12
N ILE A 449 1.24 -15.06 6.99
CA ILE A 449 1.82 -14.13 6.00
C ILE A 449 3.33 -13.90 6.24
N ARG A 450 3.83 -14.23 7.44
CA ARG A 450 5.22 -14.01 7.85
C ARG A 450 6.20 -15.00 7.23
N ASN A 451 5.71 -16.11 6.63
CA ASN A 451 6.55 -17.16 6.04
C ASN A 451 6.95 -16.84 4.59
N VAL A 452 7.51 -15.64 4.36
CA VAL A 452 7.98 -15.24 3.03
C VAL A 452 9.21 -16.05 2.65
N GLU A 453 9.14 -16.77 1.53
CA GLU A 453 10.25 -17.56 0.97
C GLU A 453 11.01 -16.78 -0.12
N LEU A 454 10.28 -16.10 -0.99
CA LEU A 454 10.82 -15.32 -2.10
C LEU A 454 9.99 -14.05 -2.29
N VAL A 455 10.65 -13.00 -2.72
CA VAL A 455 10.00 -11.79 -3.21
C VAL A 455 10.49 -11.54 -4.63
N PHE A 456 9.56 -11.50 -5.57
CA PHE A 456 9.87 -11.13 -6.94
C PHE A 456 9.58 -9.65 -7.16
N LYS A 457 10.55 -8.95 -7.72
CA LYS A 457 10.46 -7.55 -8.10
C LYS A 457 11.36 -7.27 -9.30
N ASP A 458 10.85 -6.53 -10.28
CA ASP A 458 11.59 -6.16 -11.50
C ASP A 458 12.21 -7.37 -12.22
N GLY A 459 11.55 -8.54 -12.16
CA GLY A 459 11.99 -9.78 -12.81
C GLY A 459 13.04 -10.60 -12.04
N TYR A 460 13.43 -10.18 -10.84
CA TYR A 460 14.36 -10.90 -9.98
C TYR A 460 13.67 -11.52 -8.77
N GLY A 461 14.02 -12.77 -8.46
CA GLY A 461 13.55 -13.46 -7.25
C GLY A 461 14.55 -13.32 -6.11
N TYR A 462 14.25 -12.48 -5.13
CA TYR A 462 15.12 -12.21 -3.98
C TYR A 462 14.88 -13.20 -2.84
N ASP A 463 15.97 -13.54 -2.12
CA ASP A 463 15.92 -14.33 -0.88
C ASP A 463 15.82 -13.39 0.34
N PRO A 464 14.67 -13.36 1.04
CA PRO A 464 14.50 -12.51 2.22
C PRO A 464 15.52 -12.79 3.34
N LYS A 465 16.01 -14.02 3.47
CA LYS A 465 16.96 -14.39 4.53
C LYS A 465 18.28 -13.66 4.36
N LEU A 466 18.78 -13.56 3.13
CA LEU A 466 20.01 -12.84 2.82
C LEU A 466 19.88 -11.35 3.12
N ILE A 467 18.71 -10.77 2.80
CA ILE A 467 18.44 -9.35 3.05
C ILE A 467 18.37 -9.09 4.57
N LEU A 468 17.63 -9.92 5.31
CA LEU A 468 17.44 -9.74 6.75
C LEU A 468 18.73 -9.92 7.56
N GLN A 469 19.66 -10.76 7.09
CA GLN A 469 20.98 -10.90 7.71
C GLN A 469 21.74 -9.57 7.74
N GLU A 470 21.63 -8.76 6.69
CA GLU A 470 22.33 -7.48 6.62
C GLU A 470 21.72 -6.39 7.50
N VAL A 471 20.42 -6.47 7.82
CA VAL A 471 19.73 -5.48 8.66
C VAL A 471 19.80 -5.84 10.14
N LYS A 472 20.28 -7.04 10.47
CA LYS A 472 20.34 -7.52 11.85
C LYS A 472 21.13 -6.56 12.75
N GLY A 473 20.47 -6.04 13.80
CA GLY A 473 21.04 -5.14 14.78
C GLY A 473 21.35 -3.72 14.26
N LYS A 474 20.91 -3.36 13.05
CA LYS A 474 21.27 -2.08 12.42
C LYS A 474 20.11 -1.07 12.36
N PHE A 475 18.87 -1.52 12.46
CA PHE A 475 17.74 -0.61 12.33
C PHE A 475 17.68 0.36 13.49
N GLY A 476 17.77 1.68 13.21
CA GLY A 476 17.82 2.73 14.21
C GLY A 476 19.25 2.97 14.80
N ILE A 477 20.29 2.73 14.02
CA ILE A 477 21.64 3.20 14.36
C ILE A 477 21.72 4.68 13.99
N GLU A 478 22.32 5.48 14.90
CA GLU A 478 22.63 6.89 14.65
C GLU A 478 23.82 7.09 13.71
#